data_21b4ef595bbd4f15a828d4e750712fbd
#
_entry.id   21b4ef595bbd4f15a828d4e750712fbd
#
_cell.length_a   1.000
_cell.length_b   1.000
_cell.length_c   1.000
_cell.angle_alpha   90.00
_cell.angle_beta   90.00
_cell.angle_gamma   90.00
#
_symmetry.space_group_name_H-M   'P 1'
#
loop_
_entity.id
_entity.type
_entity.pdbx_description
1 polymer ?
#
loop_
_entity_poly.entity_id
_entity_poly.type
_entity_poly.pdbx_seq_one_letter_code
_entity_poly.pdbx_strand_id
1 'polypeptide(L)'
;MRYLTLMIIPLIIFSQSGLEIADMIDKRPAPTDLTNKTEMILKNSKGKTRTHGMISKSMDGNRKQIIWFMEPKDDRGISFLKIEHDDKDDEMRMWLPAFKRVRRISAKKRGDSFMGSDLSYEDLSSRELGKNDYKRLDDAQWLG
;
A
#
# COMPACT_ATOMS: atom_id res chain seq x y z
N MET A 1 -67.52 2.19 -9.27
CA MET A 1 -66.32 1.33 -9.03
C MET A 1 -65.11 2.16 -9.44
N ARG A 2 -64.32 2.62 -8.49
CA ARG A 2 -63.07 3.37 -8.77
C ARG A 2 -61.90 2.38 -8.75
N TYR A 3 -61.26 2.13 -9.90
CA TYR A 3 -60.08 1.31 -9.99
C TYR A 3 -58.87 2.13 -9.53
N LEU A 4 -58.28 1.77 -8.38
CA LEU A 4 -57.02 2.34 -7.89
C LEU A 4 -55.88 1.63 -8.62
N THR A 5 -55.32 2.27 -9.63
CA THR A 5 -54.16 1.73 -10.37
C THR A 5 -52.91 1.94 -9.48
N LEU A 6 -52.43 0.83 -8.91
CA LEU A 6 -51.21 0.80 -8.11
C LEU A 6 -50.01 0.91 -9.07
N MET A 7 -49.33 2.09 -9.10
CA MET A 7 -48.18 2.32 -9.91
C MET A 7 -46.93 1.74 -9.18
N ILE A 8 -46.50 0.55 -9.59
CA ILE A 8 -45.26 -0.06 -9.07
C ILE A 8 -44.09 0.64 -9.73
N ILE A 9 -43.38 1.51 -8.98
CA ILE A 9 -42.13 2.11 -9.40
C ILE A 9 -41.03 1.07 -9.18
N PRO A 10 -40.32 0.60 -10.24
CA PRO A 10 -39.21 -0.31 -10.06
C PRO A 10 -38.08 0.41 -9.28
N LEU A 11 -37.75 -0.13 -8.13
CA LEU A 11 -36.60 0.32 -7.36
C LEU A 11 -35.34 -0.17 -8.09
N ILE A 12 -34.71 0.72 -8.87
CA ILE A 12 -33.45 0.42 -9.53
C ILE A 12 -32.36 0.46 -8.44
N ILE A 13 -31.96 -0.70 -7.96
CA ILE A 13 -30.81 -0.84 -7.05
C ILE A 13 -29.55 -0.66 -7.89
N PHE A 14 -28.95 0.53 -7.83
CA PHE A 14 -27.63 0.77 -8.41
C PHE A 14 -26.59 0.02 -7.54
N SER A 15 -26.12 -1.10 -8.04
CA SER A 15 -24.97 -1.79 -7.46
C SER A 15 -23.71 -0.98 -7.78
N GLN A 16 -22.92 -0.65 -6.76
CA GLN A 16 -21.65 0.04 -6.95
C GLN A 16 -20.69 -0.80 -7.78
N SER A 17 -19.98 -0.20 -8.72
CA SER A 17 -18.94 -0.85 -9.52
C SER A 17 -17.69 -1.11 -8.69
N GLY A 18 -16.80 -2.00 -9.16
CA GLY A 18 -15.52 -2.23 -8.52
C GLY A 18 -14.65 -0.98 -8.45
N LEU A 19 -14.69 -0.13 -9.48
CA LEU A 19 -13.96 1.15 -9.51
C LEU A 19 -14.52 2.15 -8.49
N GLU A 20 -15.84 2.28 -8.35
CA GLU A 20 -16.43 3.16 -7.33
C GLU A 20 -16.06 2.74 -5.92
N ILE A 21 -16.01 1.43 -5.65
CA ILE A 21 -15.56 0.92 -4.34
C ILE A 21 -14.08 1.25 -4.11
N ALA A 22 -13.23 1.06 -5.12
CA ALA A 22 -11.80 1.40 -5.04
C ALA A 22 -11.58 2.90 -4.79
N ASP A 23 -12.32 3.77 -5.48
CA ASP A 23 -12.27 5.22 -5.31
C ASP A 23 -12.74 5.65 -3.89
N MET A 24 -13.80 5.02 -3.37
CA MET A 24 -14.23 5.26 -1.98
C MET A 24 -13.19 4.83 -0.95
N ILE A 25 -12.43 3.76 -1.21
CA ILE A 25 -11.37 3.31 -0.33
C ILE A 25 -10.21 4.31 -0.37
N ASP A 26 -9.83 4.76 -1.55
CA ASP A 26 -8.73 5.71 -1.76
C ASP A 26 -9.01 7.07 -1.09
N LYS A 27 -10.26 7.53 -1.15
CA LYS A 27 -10.71 8.79 -0.53
C LYS A 27 -10.95 8.73 0.98
N ARG A 28 -10.68 7.59 1.63
CA ARG A 28 -10.84 7.51 3.09
C ARG A 28 -9.90 8.48 3.78
N PRO A 29 -10.38 9.18 4.83
CA PRO A 29 -9.51 10.04 5.63
C PRO A 29 -8.30 9.26 6.16
N ALA A 30 -7.11 9.72 5.81
CA ALA A 30 -5.86 9.18 6.34
C ALA A 30 -5.32 10.09 7.46
N PRO A 31 -4.61 9.55 8.46
CA PRO A 31 -3.92 10.36 9.44
C PRO A 31 -2.95 11.34 8.77
N THR A 32 -2.82 12.55 9.31
CA THR A 32 -1.87 13.56 8.82
C THR A 32 -0.44 13.04 8.94
N ASP A 33 -0.15 12.35 10.03
CA ASP A 33 1.10 11.63 10.27
C ASP A 33 0.82 10.31 10.99
N LEU A 34 1.74 9.37 10.85
CA LEU A 34 1.62 8.05 11.45
C LEU A 34 3.01 7.53 11.82
N THR A 35 3.13 6.96 13.02
CA THR A 35 4.31 6.21 13.44
C THR A 35 3.91 4.77 13.73
N ASN A 36 4.56 3.82 13.07
CA ASN A 36 4.30 2.38 13.22
C ASN A 36 5.55 1.63 13.66
N LYS A 37 5.32 0.57 14.45
CA LYS A 37 6.27 -0.54 14.61
C LYS A 37 5.73 -1.73 13.85
N THR A 38 6.55 -2.34 13.01
CA THR A 38 6.13 -3.43 12.12
C THR A 38 7.19 -4.54 12.16
N GLU A 39 6.73 -5.76 12.14
CA GLU A 39 7.57 -6.93 11.89
C GLU A 39 7.23 -7.52 10.53
N MET A 40 8.26 -7.76 9.72
CA MET A 40 8.14 -8.45 8.44
C MET A 40 8.82 -9.80 8.56
N ILE A 41 8.04 -10.87 8.47
CA ILE A 41 8.52 -12.25 8.61
C ILE A 41 8.63 -12.88 7.22
N LEU A 42 9.83 -13.11 6.76
CA LEU A 42 10.12 -13.80 5.52
C LEU A 42 10.23 -15.29 5.79
N LYS A 43 9.51 -16.12 5.02
CA LYS A 43 9.57 -17.57 5.11
C LYS A 43 9.96 -18.15 3.75
N ASN A 44 11.06 -18.87 3.68
CA ASN A 44 11.46 -19.51 2.43
C ASN A 44 10.77 -20.87 2.22
N SER A 45 10.95 -21.47 1.04
CA SER A 45 10.35 -22.76 0.67
C SER A 45 10.77 -23.93 1.59
N LYS A 46 11.89 -23.80 2.30
CA LYS A 46 12.37 -24.79 3.28
C LYS A 46 11.86 -24.53 4.70
N GLY A 47 10.96 -23.54 4.88
CA GLY A 47 10.38 -23.19 6.17
C GLY A 47 11.28 -22.34 7.07
N LYS A 48 12.50 -21.97 6.63
CA LYS A 48 13.37 -21.08 7.39
C LYS A 48 12.80 -19.66 7.37
N THR A 49 12.74 -19.03 8.53
CA THR A 49 12.23 -17.67 8.70
C THR A 49 13.36 -16.66 8.95
N ARG A 50 13.15 -15.42 8.51
CA ARG A 50 13.93 -14.23 8.87
C ARG A 50 12.95 -13.11 9.22
N THR A 51 13.16 -12.46 10.35
CA THR A 51 12.30 -11.38 10.82
C THR A 51 13.04 -10.05 10.72
N HIS A 52 12.39 -9.05 10.13
CA HIS A 52 12.85 -7.67 10.14
C HIS A 52 11.94 -6.85 11.05
N GLY A 53 12.50 -6.33 12.14
CA GLY A 53 11.83 -5.35 12.99
C GLY A 53 12.07 -3.94 12.43
N MET A 54 10.99 -3.18 12.22
CA MET A 54 11.03 -1.88 11.59
C MET A 54 10.26 -0.83 12.39
N ILE A 55 10.71 0.42 12.30
CA ILE A 55 9.93 1.59 12.69
C ILE A 55 9.72 2.41 11.42
N SER A 56 8.49 2.82 11.17
CA SER A 56 8.18 3.71 10.07
C SER A 56 7.50 4.98 10.57
N LYS A 57 7.77 6.08 9.88
CA LYS A 57 7.01 7.32 9.98
C LYS A 57 6.53 7.70 8.59
N SER A 58 5.28 8.10 8.52
CA SER A 58 4.70 8.63 7.29
C SER A 58 3.90 9.89 7.57
N MET A 59 3.76 10.71 6.55
CA MET A 59 2.98 11.94 6.55
C MET A 59 2.37 12.19 5.17
N ASP A 60 1.47 13.15 5.09
CA ASP A 60 0.85 13.55 3.84
C ASP A 60 0.09 12.38 3.17
N GLY A 61 -0.80 11.70 3.94
CA GLY A 61 -1.54 10.53 3.45
C GLY A 61 -0.66 9.36 3.03
N ASN A 62 0.51 9.18 3.66
CA ASN A 62 1.53 8.18 3.34
C ASN A 62 2.35 8.48 2.07
N ARG A 63 2.19 9.66 1.47
CA ARG A 63 2.98 10.07 0.29
C ARG A 63 4.46 10.28 0.62
N LYS A 64 4.77 10.62 1.86
CA LYS A 64 6.14 10.73 2.39
C LYS A 64 6.30 9.70 3.50
N GLN A 65 7.25 8.80 3.33
CA GLN A 65 7.48 7.73 4.29
C GLN A 65 8.97 7.47 4.48
N ILE A 66 9.37 7.24 5.73
CA ILE A 66 10.68 6.72 6.05
C ILE A 66 10.53 5.45 6.91
N ILE A 67 11.31 4.43 6.59
CA ILE A 67 11.35 3.15 7.30
C ILE A 67 12.78 2.94 7.80
N TRP A 68 12.95 2.66 9.10
CA TRP A 68 14.22 2.28 9.69
C TRP A 68 14.19 0.81 10.07
N PHE A 69 15.20 0.06 9.65
CA PHE A 69 15.41 -1.32 10.06
C PHE A 69 16.14 -1.34 11.39
N MET A 70 15.50 -1.95 12.40
CA MET A 70 16.01 -2.08 13.76
C MET A 70 16.58 -3.46 14.01
N GLU A 71 16.05 -4.48 13.34
CA GLU A 71 16.43 -5.89 13.43
C GLU A 71 16.33 -6.56 12.07
N PRO A 72 17.13 -7.60 11.80
CA PRO A 72 18.21 -8.15 12.64
C PRO A 72 19.44 -7.23 12.69
N LYS A 73 20.45 -7.59 13.48
CA LYS A 73 21.67 -6.78 13.67
C LYS A 73 22.35 -6.39 12.36
N ASP A 74 22.33 -7.29 11.37
CA ASP A 74 23.00 -7.07 10.07
C ASP A 74 22.28 -6.00 9.23
N ASP A 75 20.99 -5.80 9.45
CA ASP A 75 20.19 -4.80 8.72
C ASP A 75 19.97 -3.52 9.53
N ARG A 76 20.41 -3.52 10.80
CA ARG A 76 20.21 -2.37 11.70
C ARG A 76 20.84 -1.10 11.14
N GLY A 77 20.02 -0.04 11.09
CA GLY A 77 20.42 1.28 10.60
C GLY A 77 20.25 1.47 9.10
N ILE A 78 19.91 0.41 8.34
CA ILE A 78 19.36 0.61 6.98
C ILE A 78 18.12 1.47 7.12
N SER A 79 17.95 2.44 6.22
CA SER A 79 16.69 3.17 6.13
C SER A 79 16.27 3.37 4.69
N PHE A 80 14.95 3.35 4.49
CA PHE A 80 14.32 3.56 3.20
C PHE A 80 13.45 4.82 3.27
N LEU A 81 13.62 5.71 2.30
CA LEU A 81 12.84 6.94 2.12
C LEU A 81 12.06 6.84 0.83
N LYS A 82 10.76 7.15 0.90
CA LYS A 82 9.86 7.34 -0.22
C LYS A 82 9.26 8.74 -0.17
N ILE A 83 9.23 9.42 -1.32
CA ILE A 83 8.51 10.69 -1.53
C ILE A 83 7.77 10.57 -2.86
N GLU A 84 6.45 10.60 -2.81
CA GLU A 84 5.58 10.60 -3.98
C GLU A 84 5.38 12.04 -4.48
N HIS A 85 5.36 12.21 -5.79
CA HIS A 85 5.19 13.48 -6.48
C HIS A 85 4.02 13.40 -7.46
N ASP A 86 3.30 14.50 -7.66
CA ASP A 86 2.18 14.57 -8.61
C ASP A 86 2.63 14.83 -10.04
N ASP A 87 3.79 15.48 -10.21
CA ASP A 87 4.28 16.05 -11.48
C ASP A 87 5.52 15.38 -12.03
N LYS A 88 6.06 14.41 -11.31
CA LYS A 88 7.28 13.68 -11.70
C LYS A 88 7.35 12.32 -11.04
N ASP A 89 8.34 11.53 -11.42
CA ASP A 89 8.62 10.24 -10.80
C ASP A 89 8.84 10.36 -9.29
N ASP A 90 8.27 9.39 -8.55
CA ASP A 90 8.53 9.24 -7.12
C ASP A 90 10.00 9.08 -6.83
N GLU A 91 10.39 9.61 -5.70
CA GLU A 91 11.74 9.51 -5.19
C GLU A 91 11.85 8.41 -4.15
N MET A 92 12.69 7.42 -4.43
CA MET A 92 12.98 6.33 -3.51
C MET A 92 14.48 6.24 -3.27
N ARG A 93 14.88 6.23 -2.00
CA ARG A 93 16.28 6.17 -1.57
C ARG A 93 16.45 5.19 -0.43
N MET A 94 17.59 4.51 -0.42
CA MET A 94 18.00 3.63 0.67
C MET A 94 19.34 4.06 1.21
N TRP A 95 19.41 4.30 2.52
CA TRP A 95 20.68 4.47 3.23
C TRP A 95 21.22 3.09 3.61
N LEU A 96 22.49 2.87 3.28
CA LEU A 96 23.21 1.62 3.53
C LEU A 96 24.39 1.92 4.46
N PRO A 97 24.26 1.72 5.79
CA PRO A 97 25.28 2.09 6.77
C PRO A 97 26.62 1.38 6.55
N ALA A 98 26.60 0.11 6.14
CA ALA A 98 27.83 -0.65 5.85
C ALA A 98 28.70 0.00 4.75
N PHE A 99 28.06 0.70 3.81
CA PHE A 99 28.74 1.40 2.70
C PHE A 99 28.82 2.92 2.91
N LYS A 100 28.24 3.44 4.00
CA LYS A 100 28.15 4.87 4.31
C LYS A 100 27.64 5.71 3.13
N ARG A 101 26.64 5.19 2.40
CA ARG A 101 26.11 5.85 1.19
C ARG A 101 24.60 5.72 1.07
N VAL A 102 24.00 6.69 0.37
CA VAL A 102 22.63 6.65 -0.11
C VAL A 102 22.61 6.03 -1.51
N ARG A 103 21.73 5.04 -1.71
CA ARG A 103 21.43 4.45 -3.03
C ARG A 103 20.06 4.93 -3.48
N ARG A 104 19.97 5.53 -4.67
CA ARG A 104 18.70 5.83 -5.31
C ARG A 104 18.14 4.56 -5.95
N ILE A 105 16.84 4.31 -5.76
CA ILE A 105 16.09 3.27 -6.48
C ILE A 105 15.52 3.91 -7.73
N SER A 106 16.02 3.53 -8.90
CA SER A 106 15.54 4.06 -10.18
C SER A 106 14.17 3.48 -10.54
N ALA A 107 13.41 4.13 -11.43
CA ALA A 107 12.12 3.66 -11.91
C ALA A 107 12.18 2.20 -12.43
N LYS A 108 13.24 1.84 -13.14
CA LYS A 108 13.46 0.46 -13.65
C LYS A 108 13.63 -0.59 -12.55
N LYS A 109 13.94 -0.18 -11.32
CA LYS A 109 14.18 -1.07 -10.16
C LYS A 109 13.04 -1.06 -9.15
N ARG A 110 11.95 -0.39 -9.45
CA ARG A 110 10.78 -0.38 -8.55
C ARG A 110 10.13 -1.77 -8.40
N GLY A 111 10.20 -2.61 -9.44
CA GLY A 111 9.77 -4.01 -9.39
C GLY A 111 10.73 -4.96 -8.69
N ASP A 112 11.95 -4.51 -8.28
CA ASP A 112 12.87 -5.35 -7.52
C ASP A 112 12.30 -5.62 -6.10
N SER A 113 12.65 -6.77 -5.54
CA SER A 113 12.25 -7.18 -4.19
C SER A 113 12.71 -6.18 -3.13
N PHE A 114 11.79 -5.80 -2.25
CA PHE A 114 12.08 -4.98 -1.07
C PHE A 114 12.66 -5.86 0.04
N MET A 115 13.95 -5.66 0.35
CA MET A 115 14.65 -6.38 1.43
C MET A 115 14.55 -7.90 1.37
N GLY A 116 14.42 -8.48 0.16
CA GLY A 116 14.31 -9.92 -0.05
C GLY A 116 12.93 -10.52 0.25
N SER A 117 11.90 -9.68 0.41
CA SER A 117 10.51 -10.09 0.51
C SER A 117 9.86 -10.29 -0.87
N ASP A 118 8.63 -10.80 -0.88
CA ASP A 118 7.78 -10.83 -2.08
C ASP A 118 7.21 -9.44 -2.44
N LEU A 119 7.34 -8.46 -1.54
CA LEU A 119 6.99 -7.06 -1.83
C LEU A 119 8.07 -6.44 -2.72
N SER A 120 7.65 -5.68 -3.70
CA SER A 120 8.53 -4.81 -4.49
C SER A 120 8.61 -3.40 -3.88
N TYR A 121 9.55 -2.59 -4.36
CA TYR A 121 9.57 -1.16 -3.99
C TYR A 121 8.31 -0.43 -4.47
N GLU A 122 7.70 -0.86 -5.58
CA GLU A 122 6.47 -0.27 -6.11
C GLU A 122 5.26 -0.53 -5.20
N ASP A 123 5.21 -1.68 -4.53
CA ASP A 123 4.13 -2.00 -3.58
C ASP A 123 4.09 -1.08 -2.35
N LEU A 124 5.16 -0.32 -2.10
CA LEU A 124 5.22 0.68 -1.04
C LEU A 124 4.64 2.03 -1.45
N SER A 125 4.34 2.25 -2.72
CA SER A 125 3.73 3.47 -3.25
C SER A 125 2.21 3.37 -3.30
N SER A 126 1.56 4.53 -3.35
CA SER A 126 0.12 4.63 -3.56
C SER A 126 -0.25 4.05 -4.93
N ARG A 127 -1.36 3.33 -5.00
CA ARG A 127 -1.88 2.78 -6.26
C ARG A 127 -2.57 3.87 -7.05
N GLU A 128 -2.18 4.02 -8.31
CA GLU A 128 -2.91 4.86 -9.25
C GLU A 128 -4.15 4.10 -9.74
N LEU A 129 -5.35 4.56 -9.38
CA LEU A 129 -6.60 3.90 -9.74
C LEU A 129 -6.73 3.68 -11.26
N GLY A 130 -6.31 4.66 -12.06
CA GLY A 130 -6.42 4.59 -13.52
C GLY A 130 -5.51 3.55 -14.20
N LYS A 131 -4.58 2.94 -13.47
CA LYS A 131 -3.67 1.90 -14.01
C LYS A 131 -4.15 0.46 -13.74
N ASN A 132 -5.31 0.29 -13.11
CA ASN A 132 -5.82 -1.02 -12.73
C ASN A 132 -7.25 -1.21 -13.19
N ASP A 133 -7.61 -2.46 -13.47
CA ASP A 133 -9.00 -2.87 -13.71
C ASP A 133 -9.63 -3.37 -12.40
N TYR A 134 -10.87 -2.96 -12.17
CA TYR A 134 -11.60 -3.29 -10.94
C TYR A 134 -12.85 -4.07 -11.25
N LYS A 135 -13.00 -5.21 -10.58
CA LYS A 135 -14.21 -6.04 -10.65
C LYS A 135 -14.79 -6.16 -9.26
N ARG A 136 -16.08 -5.81 -9.10
CA ARG A 136 -16.81 -6.14 -7.89
C ARG A 136 -17.06 -7.64 -7.86
N LEU A 137 -16.74 -8.27 -6.73
CA LEU A 137 -17.12 -9.64 -6.42
C LEU A 137 -18.43 -9.64 -5.62
N ASP A 138 -19.00 -10.84 -5.41
CA ASP A 138 -20.15 -11.01 -4.56
C ASP A 138 -19.87 -10.55 -3.13
N ASP A 139 -20.91 -10.05 -2.46
CA ASP A 139 -20.80 -9.63 -1.07
C ASP A 139 -20.49 -10.84 -0.18
N ALA A 140 -19.52 -10.71 0.70
CA ALA A 140 -19.14 -11.73 1.66
C ALA A 140 -19.17 -11.17 3.08
N GLN A 141 -19.57 -11.99 4.06
CA GLN A 141 -19.42 -11.63 5.45
C GLN A 141 -17.95 -11.81 5.86
N TRP A 142 -17.34 -10.74 6.31
CA TRP A 142 -16.02 -10.80 6.94
C TRP A 142 -16.20 -11.00 8.44
N LEU A 143 -15.83 -12.18 8.93
CA LEU A 143 -15.75 -12.45 10.36
C LEU A 143 -14.42 -11.87 10.86
N GLY A 144 -14.46 -10.63 11.38
CA GLY A 144 -13.36 -9.95 12.04
C GLY A 144 -13.25 -10.40 13.49
#